data_e7bf31b7dd222caa72f3b2dd5641a597
#
_entry.id   e7bf31b7dd222caa72f3b2dd5641a597
#
_cell.length_a   1.000
_cell.length_b   1.000
_cell.length_c   1.000
_cell.angle_alpha   90.00
_cell.angle_beta   90.00
_cell.angle_gamma   90.00
#
_symmetry.space_group_name_H-M   'P 1'
#
loop_
_entity.id
_entity.type
_entity.pdbx_description
1 polymer ?
#
loop_
_entity_poly.entity_id
_entity_poly.type
_entity_poly.pdbx_seq_one_letter_code
_entity_poly.pdbx_strand_id
1 'polypeptide(L)'
;MDARHSRFARWLLGLALPLGLMAPLLGHSASAEDLGLELATEARDSKRGFGNFTASQEMVLRNKQGRESRRQIRVQVLEVADDGDKSMFLFDEPRDVKGTAFLIHGHKASDDDQWLYLPALRRVKRISSANRSGSFMGSEFAYEDMSAQEVEKYTYRYQRDEPCAEAAGANAPLAEGLACAVYERFPTDAKSGYSRQEVWQDRDAARLWKVAYYDRKGDHLKTLTFGSYQQYLDQFWHAHEMEMVNHLTGKGTVLSWSGYQFRTDLDDGDFTQTGLRRIR
;
A
#
# COMPACT_ATOMS: atom_id res chain seq x y z
N MET A 1 -36.65 -70.59 70.05
CA MET A 1 -37.86 -69.78 70.18
C MET A 1 -37.63 -68.47 69.44
N ASP A 2 -38.49 -68.33 68.49
CA ASP A 2 -38.91 -67.16 67.75
C ASP A 2 -37.93 -66.44 66.80
N ALA A 3 -38.37 -66.61 65.62
CA ALA A 3 -38.09 -65.92 64.39
C ALA A 3 -38.53 -64.45 64.39
N ARG A 4 -37.83 -63.60 63.65
CA ARG A 4 -38.51 -62.57 62.91
C ARG A 4 -37.66 -62.14 61.68
N HIS A 5 -38.27 -62.42 60.54
CA HIS A 5 -37.86 -61.90 59.23
C HIS A 5 -37.98 -60.41 59.17
N SER A 6 -36.97 -59.73 58.59
CA SER A 6 -37.14 -58.41 58.05
C SER A 6 -36.56 -58.32 56.64
N ARG A 7 -37.46 -58.03 55.69
CA ARG A 7 -37.15 -57.87 54.22
C ARG A 7 -36.43 -56.55 54.01
N PHE A 8 -35.28 -56.59 53.44
CA PHE A 8 -34.61 -55.37 52.88
C PHE A 8 -35.05 -55.23 51.42
N ALA A 9 -35.78 -54.16 51.09
CA ALA A 9 -36.12 -53.71 49.78
C ALA A 9 -34.84 -53.00 49.17
N ARG A 10 -34.34 -53.53 48.04
CA ARG A 10 -33.29 -52.89 47.30
C ARG A 10 -33.90 -51.82 46.40
N TRP A 11 -33.63 -50.54 46.69
CA TRP A 11 -33.86 -49.42 45.80
C TRP A 11 -32.75 -49.32 44.81
N LEU A 12 -33.02 -49.55 43.50
CA LEU A 12 -32.14 -49.24 42.40
C LEU A 12 -32.32 -47.78 42.05
N LEU A 13 -31.37 -46.93 42.44
CA LEU A 13 -31.23 -45.57 41.90
C LEU A 13 -30.61 -45.66 40.49
N GLY A 14 -31.46 -45.42 39.51
CA GLY A 14 -30.99 -45.22 38.13
C GLY A 14 -30.29 -43.85 38.01
N LEU A 15 -28.99 -43.84 37.81
CA LEU A 15 -28.22 -42.66 37.44
C LEU A 15 -28.45 -42.38 35.95
N ALA A 16 -29.33 -41.40 35.65
CA ALA A 16 -29.45 -40.84 34.29
C ALA A 16 -28.29 -39.85 34.06
N LEU A 17 -27.30 -40.24 33.25
CA LEU A 17 -26.29 -39.29 32.72
C LEU A 17 -26.99 -38.36 31.70
N PRO A 18 -26.82 -37.04 31.83
CA PRO A 18 -27.27 -36.14 30.78
C PRO A 18 -26.31 -36.29 29.59
N LEU A 19 -26.85 -36.73 28.45
CA LEU A 19 -26.19 -36.65 27.16
C LEU A 19 -26.00 -35.18 26.81
N GLY A 20 -24.82 -34.62 27.12
CA GLY A 20 -24.46 -33.28 26.70
C GLY A 20 -24.40 -33.23 25.17
N LEU A 21 -25.34 -32.53 24.53
CA LEU A 21 -25.25 -32.14 23.14
C LEU A 21 -24.02 -31.23 22.98
N MET A 22 -22.92 -31.80 22.54
CA MET A 22 -21.78 -31.03 22.04
C MET A 22 -22.20 -30.44 20.69
N ALA A 23 -22.68 -29.20 20.69
CA ALA A 23 -22.87 -28.44 19.46
C ALA A 23 -21.50 -28.28 18.77
N PRO A 24 -21.36 -28.64 17.48
CA PRO A 24 -20.11 -28.38 16.78
C PRO A 24 -19.91 -26.85 16.75
N LEU A 25 -18.78 -26.37 17.29
CA LEU A 25 -18.26 -25.04 17.02
C LEU A 25 -17.99 -24.99 15.51
N LEU A 26 -18.94 -24.46 14.76
CA LEU A 26 -18.73 -24.07 13.37
C LEU A 26 -17.68 -22.94 13.39
N GLY A 27 -16.41 -23.32 13.30
CA GLY A 27 -15.34 -22.36 13.03
C GLY A 27 -15.67 -21.71 11.68
N HIS A 28 -16.05 -20.43 11.70
CA HIS A 28 -16.12 -19.65 10.48
C HIS A 28 -14.67 -19.55 9.97
N SER A 29 -14.38 -20.20 8.85
CA SER A 29 -13.16 -19.88 8.09
C SER A 29 -13.34 -18.45 7.55
N ALA A 30 -12.32 -17.60 7.72
CA ALA A 30 -12.34 -16.26 7.16
C ALA A 30 -12.62 -16.33 5.65
N SER A 31 -13.46 -15.43 5.13
CA SER A 31 -13.72 -15.36 3.71
C SER A 31 -12.48 -14.86 2.94
N ALA A 32 -12.45 -15.05 1.63
CA ALA A 32 -11.36 -14.51 0.80
C ALA A 32 -11.31 -12.98 0.86
N GLU A 33 -12.46 -12.33 1.04
CA GLU A 33 -12.60 -10.89 1.23
C GLU A 33 -11.99 -10.46 2.58
N ASP A 34 -12.31 -11.17 3.66
CA ASP A 34 -11.77 -10.88 5.00
C ASP A 34 -10.25 -11.05 5.03
N LEU A 35 -9.73 -12.14 4.45
CA LEU A 35 -8.28 -12.37 4.35
C LEU A 35 -7.58 -11.30 3.52
N GLY A 36 -8.17 -10.86 2.41
CA GLY A 36 -7.61 -9.80 1.58
C GLY A 36 -7.57 -8.45 2.31
N LEU A 37 -8.62 -8.14 3.08
CA LEU A 37 -8.68 -6.94 3.91
C LEU A 37 -7.67 -7.00 5.07
N GLU A 38 -7.51 -8.14 5.72
CA GLU A 38 -6.53 -8.36 6.78
C GLU A 38 -5.11 -8.08 6.27
N LEU A 39 -4.71 -8.66 5.14
CA LEU A 39 -3.41 -8.44 4.51
C LEU A 39 -3.15 -6.97 4.18
N ALA A 40 -4.12 -6.29 3.58
CA ALA A 40 -3.99 -4.88 3.25
C ALA A 40 -3.87 -4.00 4.51
N THR A 41 -4.58 -4.37 5.58
CA THR A 41 -4.52 -3.70 6.88
C THR A 41 -3.14 -3.89 7.52
N GLU A 42 -2.61 -5.12 7.50
CA GLU A 42 -1.26 -5.44 7.97
C GLU A 42 -0.20 -4.61 7.22
N ALA A 43 -0.27 -4.54 5.88
CA ALA A 43 0.65 -3.74 5.08
C ALA A 43 0.60 -2.24 5.40
N ARG A 44 -0.57 -1.71 5.72
CA ARG A 44 -0.75 -0.33 6.17
C ARG A 44 -0.14 -0.14 7.57
N ASP A 45 -0.49 -1.00 8.51
CA ASP A 45 -0.12 -0.84 9.92
C ASP A 45 1.40 -1.05 10.13
N SER A 46 2.05 -1.91 9.34
CA SER A 46 3.50 -2.07 9.33
C SER A 46 4.28 -0.80 8.97
N LYS A 47 3.62 0.17 8.36
CA LYS A 47 4.21 1.46 7.93
C LYS A 47 3.84 2.63 8.81
N ARG A 48 3.05 2.44 9.88
CA ARG A 48 2.59 3.51 10.76
C ARG A 48 3.48 3.70 11.99
N GLY A 49 3.56 4.95 12.46
CA GLY A 49 4.34 5.34 13.65
C GLY A 49 5.71 5.93 13.34
N PHE A 50 6.02 6.22 12.07
CA PHE A 50 7.28 6.86 11.69
C PHE A 50 7.30 8.37 12.03
N GLY A 51 6.14 9.02 12.13
CA GLY A 51 5.95 10.45 12.41
C GLY A 51 6.14 11.31 11.16
N ASN A 52 7.37 11.55 10.75
CA ASN A 52 7.70 12.24 9.51
C ASN A 52 9.05 11.80 8.98
N PHE A 53 9.31 12.06 7.71
CA PHE A 53 10.64 11.90 7.13
C PHE A 53 10.88 12.85 5.96
N THR A 54 12.17 13.08 5.68
CA THR A 54 12.67 13.63 4.43
C THR A 54 13.49 12.59 3.69
N ALA A 55 13.52 12.65 2.35
CA ALA A 55 14.35 11.78 1.52
C ALA A 55 14.69 12.46 0.20
N SER A 56 15.71 11.94 -0.49
CA SER A 56 16.01 12.25 -1.88
C SER A 56 15.51 11.14 -2.78
N GLN A 57 14.92 11.50 -3.93
CA GLN A 57 14.44 10.57 -4.92
C GLN A 57 15.01 10.90 -6.28
N GLU A 58 15.62 9.94 -6.96
CA GLU A 58 15.86 10.01 -8.39
C GLU A 58 14.72 9.33 -9.14
N MET A 59 14.16 10.01 -10.14
CA MET A 59 13.16 9.47 -11.07
C MET A 59 13.77 9.36 -12.46
N VAL A 60 13.90 8.14 -12.97
CA VAL A 60 14.41 7.85 -14.31
C VAL A 60 13.25 7.44 -15.20
N LEU A 61 12.93 8.27 -16.20
CA LEU A 61 11.90 7.99 -17.19
C LEU A 61 12.57 7.34 -18.40
N ARG A 62 12.11 6.15 -18.79
CA ARG A 62 12.64 5.38 -19.93
C ARG A 62 11.59 5.27 -21.03
N ASN A 63 11.91 5.69 -22.24
CA ASN A 63 11.02 5.52 -23.37
C ASN A 63 11.15 4.12 -24.00
N LYS A 64 10.28 3.78 -24.97
CA LYS A 64 10.28 2.48 -25.66
C LYS A 64 11.61 2.12 -26.34
N GLN A 65 12.43 3.11 -26.72
CA GLN A 65 13.75 2.93 -27.34
C GLN A 65 14.88 2.87 -26.30
N GLY A 66 14.58 2.86 -25.01
CA GLY A 66 15.55 2.81 -23.93
C GLY A 66 16.23 4.16 -23.61
N ARG A 67 15.83 5.27 -24.25
CA ARG A 67 16.37 6.60 -23.90
C ARG A 67 15.84 7.04 -22.55
N GLU A 68 16.71 7.59 -21.72
CA GLU A 68 16.42 8.01 -20.36
C GLU A 68 16.38 9.52 -20.19
N SER A 69 15.54 9.95 -19.26
CA SER A 69 15.50 11.31 -18.71
C SER A 69 15.43 11.19 -17.20
N ARG A 70 16.26 11.97 -16.49
CA ARG A 70 16.43 11.87 -15.03
C ARG A 70 15.93 13.12 -14.35
N ARG A 71 15.41 12.97 -13.13
CA ARG A 71 14.95 14.05 -12.28
C ARG A 71 15.40 13.81 -10.87
N GLN A 72 15.85 14.88 -10.20
CA GLN A 72 16.15 14.87 -8.77
C GLN A 72 15.01 15.54 -8.02
N ILE A 73 14.54 14.88 -6.97
CA ILE A 73 13.34 15.25 -6.24
C ILE A 73 13.66 15.16 -4.76
N ARG A 74 13.35 16.23 -4.01
CA ARG A 74 13.27 16.15 -2.54
C ARG A 74 11.87 15.75 -2.15
N VAL A 75 11.77 14.83 -1.20
CA VAL A 75 10.49 14.32 -0.69
C VAL A 75 10.40 14.59 0.79
N GLN A 76 9.23 15.04 1.21
CA GLN A 76 8.85 15.23 2.60
C GLN A 76 7.53 14.54 2.84
N VAL A 77 7.42 13.81 3.94
CA VAL A 77 6.20 13.11 4.34
C VAL A 77 5.93 13.37 5.81
N LEU A 78 4.68 13.69 6.12
CA LEU A 78 4.16 13.85 7.48
C LEU A 78 3.03 12.86 7.69
N GLU A 79 3.20 11.98 8.67
CA GLU A 79 2.16 11.05 9.09
C GLU A 79 1.04 11.79 9.82
N VAL A 80 -0.21 11.50 9.45
CA VAL A 80 -1.40 12.03 10.10
C VAL A 80 -2.14 10.88 10.78
N ALA A 81 -2.29 10.94 12.11
CA ALA A 81 -2.77 9.82 12.91
C ALA A 81 -4.18 9.35 12.52
N ASP A 82 -5.10 10.29 12.27
CA ASP A 82 -6.54 9.98 12.07
C ASP A 82 -7.00 10.10 10.62
N ASP A 83 -6.11 10.48 9.69
CA ASP A 83 -6.40 10.64 8.28
C ASP A 83 -5.25 10.11 7.42
N GLY A 84 -5.26 10.35 6.11
CA GLY A 84 -4.15 10.02 5.21
C GLY A 84 -2.97 10.99 5.36
N ASP A 85 -1.78 10.52 5.02
CA ASP A 85 -0.55 11.27 5.18
C ASP A 85 -0.46 12.47 4.23
N LYS A 86 0.34 13.48 4.64
CA LYS A 86 0.70 14.60 3.77
C LYS A 86 2.06 14.35 3.14
N SER A 87 2.16 14.61 1.84
CA SER A 87 3.41 14.43 1.11
C SER A 87 3.71 15.61 0.21
N MET A 88 4.99 15.96 0.12
CA MET A 88 5.48 17.00 -0.78
C MET A 88 6.66 16.50 -1.60
N PHE A 89 6.62 16.73 -2.90
CA PHE A 89 7.65 16.40 -3.86
C PHE A 89 8.14 17.69 -4.52
N LEU A 90 9.42 18.01 -4.37
CA LEU A 90 10.02 19.19 -4.95
C LEU A 90 11.08 18.80 -5.98
N PHE A 91 10.89 19.20 -7.23
CA PHE A 91 11.80 18.92 -8.33
C PHE A 91 12.98 19.92 -8.32
N ASP A 92 14.19 19.42 -8.17
CA ASP A 92 15.42 20.20 -8.16
C ASP A 92 16.13 20.21 -9.52
N GLU A 93 16.01 19.12 -10.27
CA GLU A 93 16.59 18.94 -11.60
C GLU A 93 15.69 18.11 -12.51
N PRO A 94 15.79 18.27 -13.84
CA PRO A 94 16.57 19.26 -14.60
C PRO A 94 15.89 20.64 -14.62
N ARG A 95 16.50 21.61 -15.31
CA ARG A 95 16.09 23.03 -15.34
C ARG A 95 14.63 23.24 -15.77
N ASP A 96 14.11 22.43 -16.67
CA ASP A 96 12.76 22.54 -17.21
C ASP A 96 11.66 22.21 -16.19
N VAL A 97 11.97 21.39 -15.18
CA VAL A 97 11.05 21.04 -14.09
C VAL A 97 11.46 21.65 -12.74
N LYS A 98 12.64 22.28 -12.65
CA LYS A 98 13.16 22.83 -11.41
C LYS A 98 12.17 23.80 -10.74
N GLY A 99 11.95 23.58 -9.43
CA GLY A 99 11.03 24.36 -8.60
C GLY A 99 9.56 23.97 -8.81
N THR A 100 9.26 23.00 -9.67
CA THR A 100 7.93 22.37 -9.65
C THR A 100 7.75 21.64 -8.32
N ALA A 101 6.60 21.83 -7.69
CA ALA A 101 6.29 21.16 -6.43
C ALA A 101 4.89 20.52 -6.48
N PHE A 102 4.78 19.34 -5.93
CA PHE A 102 3.55 18.59 -5.86
C PHE A 102 3.21 18.27 -4.40
N LEU A 103 2.05 18.74 -3.94
CA LEU A 103 1.54 18.57 -2.59
C LEU A 103 0.34 17.63 -2.62
N ILE A 104 0.32 16.68 -1.69
CA ILE A 104 -0.78 15.76 -1.46
C ILE A 104 -1.22 15.90 -0.01
N HIS A 105 -2.53 16.02 0.21
CA HIS A 105 -3.17 15.68 1.47
C HIS A 105 -3.96 14.42 1.22
N GLY A 106 -3.48 13.31 1.77
CA GLY A 106 -4.19 12.04 1.76
C GLY A 106 -5.42 12.10 2.66
N HIS A 107 -6.44 11.33 2.31
CA HIS A 107 -7.65 11.17 3.11
C HIS A 107 -8.09 9.71 3.10
N LYS A 108 -8.47 9.16 4.26
CA LYS A 108 -8.93 7.77 4.37
C LYS A 108 -10.26 7.53 3.68
N ALA A 109 -11.22 8.43 3.88
CA ALA A 109 -12.62 8.21 3.48
C ALA A 109 -13.06 9.06 2.29
N SER A 110 -12.26 10.03 1.83
CA SER A 110 -12.58 10.93 0.74
C SER A 110 -11.49 10.97 -0.32
N ASP A 111 -11.73 11.69 -1.39
CA ASP A 111 -10.73 11.96 -2.42
C ASP A 111 -9.56 12.76 -1.84
N ASP A 112 -8.33 12.37 -2.19
CA ASP A 112 -7.14 13.14 -1.82
C ASP A 112 -7.16 14.51 -2.46
N ASP A 113 -6.66 15.49 -1.73
CA ASP A 113 -6.39 16.81 -2.27
C ASP A 113 -4.96 16.84 -2.83
N GLN A 114 -4.85 17.20 -4.10
CA GLN A 114 -3.57 17.24 -4.81
C GLN A 114 -3.38 18.58 -5.50
N TRP A 115 -2.21 19.20 -5.31
CA TRP A 115 -1.87 20.48 -5.94
C TRP A 115 -0.49 20.43 -6.57
N LEU A 116 -0.41 20.93 -7.81
CA LEU A 116 0.84 21.07 -8.56
C LEU A 116 1.18 22.54 -8.73
N TYR A 117 2.31 22.98 -8.19
CA TYR A 117 2.88 24.29 -8.46
C TYR A 117 3.77 24.23 -9.69
N LEU A 118 3.52 25.13 -10.64
CA LEU A 118 4.28 25.27 -11.88
C LEU A 118 4.99 26.63 -11.87
N PRO A 119 6.32 26.68 -11.62
CA PRO A 119 7.07 27.92 -11.46
C PRO A 119 7.04 28.79 -12.73
N ALA A 120 7.07 28.17 -13.93
CA ALA A 120 6.98 28.89 -15.19
C ALA A 120 5.66 29.71 -15.32
N LEU A 121 4.58 29.24 -14.73
CA LEU A 121 3.28 29.89 -14.72
C LEU A 121 3.01 30.67 -13.43
N ARG A 122 3.85 30.51 -12.41
CA ARG A 122 3.67 31.03 -11.03
C ARG A 122 2.29 30.67 -10.46
N ARG A 123 1.77 29.48 -10.79
CA ARG A 123 0.42 29.04 -10.42
C ARG A 123 0.43 27.71 -9.71
N VAL A 124 -0.41 27.61 -8.68
CA VAL A 124 -0.83 26.35 -8.08
C VAL A 124 -2.09 25.86 -8.82
N LYS A 125 -2.05 24.64 -9.36
CA LYS A 125 -3.15 23.99 -10.03
C LYS A 125 -3.61 22.82 -9.16
N ARG A 126 -4.90 22.77 -8.81
CA ARG A 126 -5.48 21.57 -8.17
C ARG A 126 -5.65 20.47 -9.23
N ILE A 127 -5.24 19.26 -8.91
CA ILE A 127 -5.51 18.07 -9.72
C ILE A 127 -6.93 17.61 -9.37
N SER A 128 -7.84 17.67 -10.33
CA SER A 128 -9.21 17.21 -10.09
C SER A 128 -9.26 15.67 -10.04
N SER A 129 -10.28 15.12 -9.37
CA SER A 129 -10.50 13.67 -9.28
C SER A 129 -10.58 13.02 -10.68
N ALA A 130 -11.15 13.70 -11.67
CA ALA A 130 -11.23 13.20 -13.05
C ALA A 130 -9.85 13.09 -13.75
N ASN A 131 -8.83 13.79 -13.27
CA ASN A 131 -7.49 13.81 -13.86
C ASN A 131 -6.47 12.97 -13.06
N ARG A 132 -6.87 12.30 -11.97
CA ARG A 132 -5.96 11.50 -11.14
C ARG A 132 -5.38 10.27 -11.84
N SER A 133 -6.10 9.71 -12.82
CA SER A 133 -5.61 8.64 -13.67
C SER A 133 -4.61 9.08 -14.74
N GLY A 134 -4.35 10.39 -14.86
CA GLY A 134 -3.34 10.94 -15.78
C GLY A 134 -1.92 10.70 -15.29
N SER A 135 -0.97 10.71 -16.23
CA SER A 135 0.47 10.52 -15.95
C SER A 135 1.02 11.63 -15.05
N PHE A 136 1.67 11.25 -13.95
CA PHE A 136 2.40 12.16 -13.07
C PHE A 136 3.68 12.64 -13.74
N MET A 137 3.71 13.91 -14.10
CA MET A 137 4.89 14.57 -14.68
C MET A 137 5.51 13.82 -15.87
N GLY A 138 4.70 13.08 -16.66
CA GLY A 138 5.17 12.30 -17.82
C GLY A 138 5.82 10.96 -17.49
N SER A 139 5.80 10.53 -16.22
CA SER A 139 6.21 9.20 -15.79
C SER A 139 5.13 8.15 -16.06
N GLU A 140 5.43 6.88 -15.83
CA GLU A 140 4.44 5.79 -15.90
C GLU A 140 3.63 5.65 -14.59
N PHE A 141 3.92 6.47 -13.58
CA PHE A 141 3.04 6.66 -12.42
C PHE A 141 1.90 7.62 -12.77
N ALA A 142 0.69 7.29 -12.33
CA ALA A 142 -0.45 8.21 -12.37
C ALA A 142 -0.46 9.10 -11.12
N TYR A 143 -1.19 10.21 -11.15
CA TYR A 143 -1.37 11.03 -9.94
C TYR A 143 -2.00 10.23 -8.79
N GLU A 144 -2.88 9.26 -9.06
CA GLU A 144 -3.45 8.37 -8.04
C GLU A 144 -2.45 7.38 -7.44
N ASP A 145 -1.35 7.08 -8.14
CA ASP A 145 -0.27 6.22 -7.61
C ASP A 145 0.65 6.94 -6.63
N MET A 146 0.61 8.27 -6.60
CA MET A 146 1.49 9.09 -5.76
C MET A 146 0.98 9.27 -4.32
N SER A 147 -0.28 8.94 -4.05
CA SER A 147 -0.86 8.95 -2.72
C SER A 147 -0.61 7.63 -1.99
N ALA A 148 -0.60 7.69 -0.65
CA ALA A 148 -0.65 6.48 0.16
C ALA A 148 -1.90 5.66 -0.16
N GLN A 149 -1.76 4.33 -0.13
CA GLN A 149 -2.87 3.42 -0.42
C GLN A 149 -3.69 3.20 0.85
N GLU A 150 -4.74 3.99 1.02
CA GLU A 150 -5.64 3.85 2.16
C GLU A 150 -6.56 2.64 2.00
N VAL A 151 -6.65 1.83 3.05
CA VAL A 151 -7.39 0.55 3.03
C VAL A 151 -8.87 0.78 2.72
N GLU A 152 -9.45 1.85 3.20
CA GLU A 152 -10.85 2.21 3.07
C GLU A 152 -11.27 2.55 1.62
N LYS A 153 -10.30 2.79 0.74
CA LYS A 153 -10.55 3.13 -0.68
C LYS A 153 -10.68 1.94 -1.61
N TYR A 154 -10.61 0.72 -1.05
CA TYR A 154 -10.66 -0.51 -1.84
C TYR A 154 -11.54 -1.56 -1.18
N THR A 155 -12.07 -2.48 -1.99
CA THR A 155 -12.48 -3.80 -1.56
C THR A 155 -11.40 -4.82 -1.92
N TYR A 156 -11.36 -5.95 -1.23
CA TYR A 156 -10.24 -6.88 -1.29
C TYR A 156 -10.72 -8.29 -1.55
N ARG A 157 -9.83 -9.13 -2.12
CA ARG A 157 -10.06 -10.57 -2.26
C ARG A 157 -8.72 -11.31 -2.29
N TYR A 158 -8.46 -12.15 -1.29
CA TYR A 158 -7.33 -13.06 -1.28
C TYR A 158 -7.44 -14.07 -2.43
N GLN A 159 -6.33 -14.39 -3.07
CA GLN A 159 -6.27 -15.32 -4.19
C GLN A 159 -5.50 -16.61 -3.86
N ARG A 160 -4.25 -16.48 -3.41
CA ARG A 160 -3.33 -17.61 -3.22
C ARG A 160 -2.06 -17.18 -2.48
N ASP A 161 -1.28 -18.18 -2.06
CA ASP A 161 0.13 -17.99 -1.70
C ASP A 161 1.02 -18.50 -2.83
N GLU A 162 2.18 -17.82 -3.04
CA GLU A 162 3.21 -18.25 -3.99
C GLU A 162 4.59 -17.73 -3.56
N PRO A 163 5.71 -18.27 -4.08
CA PRO A 163 7.04 -17.76 -3.78
C PRO A 163 7.20 -16.29 -4.20
N CYS A 164 7.66 -15.42 -3.30
CA CYS A 164 7.88 -14.01 -3.63
C CYS A 164 8.92 -13.81 -4.74
N ALA A 165 9.90 -14.70 -4.86
CA ALA A 165 10.94 -14.62 -5.89
C ALA A 165 10.37 -14.62 -7.31
N GLU A 166 9.21 -15.29 -7.56
CA GLU A 166 8.54 -15.29 -8.86
C GLU A 166 7.94 -13.91 -9.21
N ALA A 167 7.62 -13.13 -8.20
CA ALA A 167 7.03 -11.81 -8.34
C ALA A 167 8.07 -10.67 -8.38
N ALA A 168 9.22 -10.86 -7.74
CA ALA A 168 10.19 -9.82 -7.44
C ALA A 168 11.03 -9.36 -8.65
N GLY A 169 10.91 -9.98 -9.83
CA GLY A 169 11.64 -9.60 -11.03
C GLY A 169 13.17 -9.59 -10.81
N ALA A 170 13.83 -8.49 -11.07
CA ALA A 170 15.28 -8.34 -10.85
C ALA A 170 15.70 -8.47 -9.37
N ASN A 171 14.76 -8.29 -8.44
CA ASN A 171 14.96 -8.45 -7.00
C ASN A 171 14.70 -9.88 -6.48
N ALA A 172 14.47 -10.86 -7.36
CA ALA A 172 14.21 -12.25 -6.99
C ALA A 172 15.22 -12.84 -5.99
N PRO A 173 16.54 -12.60 -6.09
CA PRO A 173 17.49 -13.09 -5.09
C PRO A 173 17.25 -12.55 -3.67
N LEU A 174 16.68 -11.34 -3.55
CA LEU A 174 16.35 -10.73 -2.25
C LEU A 174 15.04 -11.27 -1.66
N ALA A 175 14.22 -11.90 -2.48
CA ALA A 175 12.93 -12.49 -2.12
C ALA A 175 13.01 -14.04 -1.99
N GLU A 176 14.20 -14.62 -2.12
CA GLU A 176 14.40 -16.07 -2.05
C GLU A 176 13.98 -16.61 -0.66
N GLY A 177 13.21 -17.69 -0.67
CA GLY A 177 12.68 -18.31 0.54
C GLY A 177 11.49 -17.62 1.18
N LEU A 178 11.07 -16.45 0.70
CA LEU A 178 9.88 -15.75 1.19
C LEU A 178 8.61 -16.27 0.54
N ALA A 179 7.54 -16.42 1.32
CA ALA A 179 6.19 -16.67 0.84
C ALA A 179 5.41 -15.36 0.71
N CYS A 180 4.81 -15.15 -0.46
CA CYS A 180 3.93 -14.02 -0.72
C CYS A 180 2.47 -14.46 -0.67
N ALA A 181 1.65 -13.70 0.04
CA ALA A 181 0.21 -13.69 -0.16
C ALA A 181 -0.10 -12.83 -1.39
N VAL A 182 -0.94 -13.37 -2.26
CA VAL A 182 -1.44 -12.66 -3.44
C VAL A 182 -2.91 -12.32 -3.22
N TYR A 183 -3.25 -11.06 -3.33
CA TYR A 183 -4.63 -10.59 -3.21
C TYR A 183 -4.94 -9.52 -4.25
N GLU A 184 -6.19 -9.42 -4.61
CA GLU A 184 -6.70 -8.34 -5.45
C GLU A 184 -7.28 -7.23 -4.58
N ARG A 185 -7.13 -6.00 -5.06
CA ARG A 185 -7.85 -4.83 -4.53
C ARG A 185 -8.56 -4.09 -5.65
N PHE A 186 -9.79 -3.69 -5.39
CA PHE A 186 -10.68 -3.04 -6.34
C PHE A 186 -10.99 -1.63 -5.84
N PRO A 187 -10.60 -0.58 -6.59
CA PRO A 187 -10.90 0.79 -6.20
C PRO A 187 -12.41 1.02 -6.03
N THR A 188 -12.81 1.68 -4.95
CA THR A 188 -14.21 2.10 -4.73
C THR A 188 -14.55 3.38 -5.51
N ASP A 189 -13.53 4.17 -5.91
CA ASP A 189 -13.72 5.36 -6.74
C ASP A 189 -13.92 4.98 -8.22
N ALA A 190 -15.12 5.20 -8.73
CA ALA A 190 -15.45 4.97 -10.15
C ALA A 190 -14.61 5.79 -11.15
N LYS A 191 -13.87 6.82 -10.68
CA LYS A 191 -12.99 7.64 -11.51
C LYS A 191 -11.54 7.12 -11.55
N SER A 192 -11.19 6.09 -10.77
CA SER A 192 -9.88 5.44 -10.85
C SER A 192 -9.57 5.00 -12.28
N GLY A 193 -8.34 5.08 -12.70
CA GLY A 193 -7.85 4.55 -13.97
C GLY A 193 -7.82 3.03 -14.01
N TYR A 194 -8.01 2.38 -12.87
CA TYR A 194 -7.89 0.93 -12.72
C TYR A 194 -9.23 0.27 -12.42
N SER A 195 -9.44 -0.91 -13.00
CA SER A 195 -10.53 -1.81 -12.62
C SER A 195 -10.17 -2.64 -11.40
N ARG A 196 -8.89 -3.05 -11.29
CA ARG A 196 -8.32 -3.81 -10.17
C ARG A 196 -6.81 -3.71 -10.16
N GLN A 197 -6.23 -4.12 -9.04
CA GLN A 197 -4.80 -4.30 -8.87
C GLN A 197 -4.57 -5.65 -8.18
N GLU A 198 -3.58 -6.41 -8.59
CA GLU A 198 -3.14 -7.64 -7.95
C GLU A 198 -1.84 -7.37 -7.21
N VAL A 199 -1.77 -7.73 -5.94
CA VAL A 199 -0.71 -7.35 -5.00
C VAL A 199 -0.02 -8.58 -4.47
N TRP A 200 1.31 -8.57 -4.46
CA TRP A 200 2.17 -9.59 -3.84
C TRP A 200 2.82 -9.01 -2.59
N GLN A 201 2.48 -9.54 -1.44
CA GLN A 201 2.93 -9.10 -0.12
C GLN A 201 3.56 -10.27 0.62
N ASP A 202 4.79 -10.11 1.11
CA ASP A 202 5.40 -11.17 1.91
C ASP A 202 4.71 -11.34 3.27
N ARG A 203 4.74 -12.58 3.76
CA ARG A 203 4.12 -12.97 5.03
C ARG A 203 4.96 -12.59 6.25
N ASP A 204 6.25 -12.26 6.07
CA ASP A 204 7.18 -12.06 7.19
C ASP A 204 7.15 -10.63 7.72
N ALA A 205 7.07 -9.65 6.82
CA ALA A 205 7.17 -8.23 7.17
C ALA A 205 6.19 -7.34 6.40
N ALA A 206 5.18 -7.92 5.76
CA ALA A 206 4.15 -7.23 4.98
C ALA A 206 4.71 -6.29 3.89
N ARG A 207 5.90 -6.61 3.33
CA ARG A 207 6.52 -5.84 2.25
C ARG A 207 5.87 -6.20 0.92
N LEU A 208 5.69 -5.19 0.07
CA LEU A 208 5.16 -5.40 -1.28
C LEU A 208 6.30 -5.72 -2.24
N TRP A 209 6.18 -6.78 -3.02
CA TRP A 209 7.16 -7.17 -4.03
C TRP A 209 6.72 -6.79 -5.44
N LYS A 210 5.40 -6.84 -5.69
CA LYS A 210 4.82 -6.52 -6.98
C LYS A 210 3.40 -6.01 -6.84
N VAL A 211 3.01 -5.10 -7.74
CA VAL A 211 1.60 -4.74 -8.01
C VAL A 211 1.38 -4.76 -9.51
N ALA A 212 0.43 -5.56 -9.97
CA ALA A 212 -0.03 -5.56 -11.36
C ALA A 212 -1.31 -4.72 -11.46
N TYR A 213 -1.33 -3.75 -12.36
CA TYR A 213 -2.43 -2.82 -12.55
C TYR A 213 -3.22 -3.18 -13.82
N TYR A 214 -4.52 -3.24 -13.70
CA TYR A 214 -5.43 -3.52 -14.81
C TYR A 214 -6.27 -2.29 -15.10
N ASP A 215 -6.35 -1.91 -16.36
CA ASP A 215 -7.11 -0.74 -16.80
C ASP A 215 -8.62 -0.95 -16.66
N ARG A 216 -9.41 0.07 -17.03
CA ARG A 216 -10.88 0.00 -16.95
C ARG A 216 -11.51 -1.05 -17.85
N LYS A 217 -10.77 -1.54 -18.88
CA LYS A 217 -11.21 -2.63 -19.75
C LYS A 217 -10.84 -3.99 -19.20
N GLY A 218 -9.99 -4.04 -18.17
CA GLY A 218 -9.46 -5.25 -17.58
C GLY A 218 -8.15 -5.73 -18.23
N ASP A 219 -7.55 -4.94 -19.13
CA ASP A 219 -6.27 -5.26 -19.73
C ASP A 219 -5.13 -5.00 -18.74
N HIS A 220 -4.09 -5.86 -18.74
CA HIS A 220 -2.90 -5.66 -17.92
C HIS A 220 -2.12 -4.45 -18.42
N LEU A 221 -2.30 -3.33 -17.74
CA LEU A 221 -1.76 -2.03 -18.14
C LEU A 221 -0.28 -1.90 -17.82
N LYS A 222 0.09 -2.12 -16.55
CA LYS A 222 1.44 -1.88 -16.04
C LYS A 222 1.73 -2.72 -14.80
N THR A 223 3.01 -2.89 -14.51
CA THR A 223 3.51 -3.59 -13.32
C THR A 223 4.47 -2.69 -12.57
N LEU A 224 4.31 -2.62 -11.26
CA LEU A 224 5.24 -2.01 -10.31
C LEU A 224 5.94 -3.12 -9.54
N THR A 225 7.27 -3.13 -9.52
CA THR A 225 8.08 -3.99 -8.67
C THR A 225 8.82 -3.16 -7.63
N PHE A 226 9.08 -3.77 -6.48
CA PHE A 226 9.76 -3.14 -5.34
C PHE A 226 11.02 -3.92 -5.02
N GLY A 227 12.05 -3.22 -4.60
CA GLY A 227 13.33 -3.85 -4.27
C GLY A 227 14.21 -3.02 -3.37
N SER A 228 15.40 -3.56 -3.10
CA SER A 228 16.43 -2.89 -2.30
C SER A 228 15.89 -2.43 -0.94
N TYR A 229 15.11 -3.29 -0.26
CA TYR A 229 14.49 -2.97 1.02
C TYR A 229 15.54 -2.71 2.10
N GLN A 230 15.34 -1.63 2.86
CA GLN A 230 16.09 -1.31 4.07
C GLN A 230 15.14 -1.06 5.24
N GLN A 231 15.58 -1.46 6.44
CA GLN A 231 14.81 -1.26 7.66
C GLN A 231 15.28 0.01 8.38
N TYR A 232 14.35 0.82 8.84
CA TYR A 232 14.57 2.05 9.57
C TYR A 232 13.87 2.01 10.93
N LEU A 233 14.47 2.66 11.91
CA LEU A 233 13.98 2.72 13.30
C LEU A 233 13.66 1.34 13.88
N ASP A 234 14.39 0.31 13.42
CA ASP A 234 14.22 -1.11 13.78
C ASP A 234 12.81 -1.67 13.53
N GLN A 235 12.00 -0.97 12.72
CA GLN A 235 10.60 -1.32 12.48
C GLN A 235 10.19 -1.19 11.01
N PHE A 236 10.47 -0.05 10.35
CA PHE A 236 9.87 0.32 9.08
C PHE A 236 10.70 -0.15 7.89
N TRP A 237 10.11 -0.96 7.03
CA TRP A 237 10.74 -1.39 5.77
C TRP A 237 10.37 -0.44 4.63
N HIS A 238 11.39 0.17 4.02
CA HIS A 238 11.23 1.01 2.83
C HIS A 238 11.95 0.39 1.64
N ALA A 239 11.25 0.29 0.50
CA ALA A 239 11.86 -0.06 -0.76
C ALA A 239 12.68 1.13 -1.27
N HIS A 240 13.96 0.92 -1.55
CA HIS A 240 14.85 1.93 -2.13
C HIS A 240 14.77 1.98 -3.64
N GLU A 241 14.16 0.99 -4.27
CA GLU A 241 13.95 0.93 -5.70
C GLU A 241 12.52 0.52 -6.01
N MET A 242 11.89 1.23 -6.94
CA MET A 242 10.57 0.94 -7.46
C MET A 242 10.63 1.08 -8.98
N GLU A 243 10.28 0.03 -9.72
CA GLU A 243 10.24 0.07 -11.19
C GLU A 243 8.81 -0.15 -11.70
N MET A 244 8.32 0.84 -12.44
CA MET A 244 7.03 0.76 -13.14
C MET A 244 7.28 0.50 -14.62
N VAL A 245 6.73 -0.58 -15.15
CA VAL A 245 6.78 -0.92 -16.57
C VAL A 245 5.37 -0.90 -17.15
N ASN A 246 5.16 -0.13 -18.20
CA ASN A 246 3.89 -0.05 -18.93
C ASN A 246 3.90 -1.01 -20.11
N HIS A 247 3.04 -2.02 -20.08
CA HIS A 247 3.00 -3.10 -21.07
C HIS A 247 2.38 -2.66 -22.41
N LEU A 248 1.52 -1.63 -22.39
CA LEU A 248 0.89 -1.13 -23.62
C LEU A 248 1.83 -0.21 -24.41
N THR A 249 2.66 0.57 -23.71
CA THR A 249 3.54 1.57 -24.35
C THR A 249 4.98 1.11 -24.48
N GLY A 250 5.41 0.12 -23.68
CA GLY A 250 6.79 -0.32 -23.55
C GLY A 250 7.70 0.72 -22.89
N LYS A 251 7.13 1.68 -22.15
CA LYS A 251 7.84 2.67 -21.35
C LYS A 251 8.02 2.20 -19.92
N GLY A 252 8.98 2.77 -19.22
CA GLY A 252 9.19 2.50 -17.80
C GLY A 252 9.57 3.76 -17.02
N THR A 253 9.45 3.66 -15.70
CA THR A 253 9.94 4.66 -14.75
C THR A 253 10.52 3.96 -13.55
N VAL A 254 11.77 4.30 -13.20
CA VAL A 254 12.42 3.84 -11.98
C VAL A 254 12.46 4.99 -10.98
N LEU A 255 12.09 4.71 -9.74
CA LEU A 255 12.26 5.59 -8.59
C LEU A 255 13.31 4.99 -7.68
N SER A 256 14.39 5.73 -7.43
CA SER A 256 15.43 5.34 -6.47
C SER A 256 15.46 6.31 -5.30
N TRP A 257 15.43 5.79 -4.08
CA TRP A 257 15.32 6.56 -2.86
C TRP A 257 16.61 6.50 -2.05
N SER A 258 16.99 7.63 -1.43
CA SER A 258 18.17 7.73 -0.60
C SER A 258 18.04 8.84 0.45
N GLY A 259 18.97 8.86 1.42
CA GLY A 259 19.08 9.96 2.37
C GLY A 259 17.87 10.13 3.29
N TYR A 260 17.20 9.05 3.66
CA TYR A 260 16.09 9.09 4.61
C TYR A 260 16.53 9.68 5.96
N GLN A 261 15.78 10.67 6.42
CA GLN A 261 15.90 11.26 7.77
C GLN A 261 14.52 11.27 8.40
N PHE A 262 14.34 10.50 9.47
CA PHE A 262 13.08 10.37 10.18
C PHE A 262 13.01 11.32 11.37
N ARG A 263 11.78 11.67 11.79
CA ARG A 263 11.49 12.47 12.96
C ARG A 263 12.21 13.81 12.94
N THR A 264 12.13 14.47 11.80
CA THR A 264 12.66 15.81 11.56
C THR A 264 11.70 16.88 12.09
N ASP A 265 12.05 18.17 11.95
CA ASP A 265 11.24 19.30 12.42
C ASP A 265 10.03 19.63 11.52
N LEU A 266 9.61 18.69 10.63
CA LEU A 266 8.45 18.90 9.76
C LEU A 266 7.16 18.96 10.56
N ASP A 267 6.35 19.97 10.26
CA ASP A 267 5.02 20.15 10.83
C ASP A 267 3.94 20.40 9.77
N ASP A 268 2.69 20.52 10.21
CA ASP A 268 1.54 20.73 9.34
C ASP A 268 1.63 22.02 8.50
N GLY A 269 2.33 23.03 9.00
CA GLY A 269 2.55 24.32 8.33
C GLY A 269 3.40 24.21 7.07
N ASP A 270 4.27 23.20 6.98
CA ASP A 270 5.11 22.93 5.81
C ASP A 270 4.29 22.44 4.62
N PHE A 271 3.18 21.74 4.88
CA PHE A 271 2.35 21.12 3.87
C PHE A 271 1.16 21.99 3.46
N THR A 272 1.42 23.24 3.06
CA THR A 272 0.38 24.20 2.68
C THR A 272 0.50 24.64 1.21
N GLN A 273 -0.63 24.99 0.58
CA GLN A 273 -0.61 25.57 -0.77
C GLN A 273 0.18 26.89 -0.84
N THR A 274 0.23 27.64 0.26
CA THR A 274 1.03 28.87 0.36
C THR A 274 2.52 28.52 0.43
N GLY A 275 2.87 27.44 1.14
CA GLY A 275 4.21 26.88 1.22
C GLY A 275 4.76 26.53 -0.16
N LEU A 276 3.96 25.88 -1.04
CA LEU A 276 4.36 25.54 -2.42
C LEU A 276 4.98 26.69 -3.21
N ARG A 277 4.58 27.95 -2.96
CA ARG A 277 5.10 29.13 -3.67
C ARG A 277 6.41 29.65 -3.09
N ARG A 278 6.78 29.24 -1.89
CA ARG A 278 7.95 29.73 -1.11
C ARG A 278 9.13 28.76 -1.15
N ILE A 279 8.90 27.52 -1.54
CA ILE A 279 9.93 26.48 -1.63
C ILE A 279 10.94 26.88 -2.72
N ARG A 280 12.21 27.02 -2.34
CA ARG A 280 13.34 27.37 -3.23
C ARG A 280 14.34 26.21 -3.27
#